data_525a045bbf79845392a34f525e5c2415
#
_entry.id   525a045bbf79845392a34f525e5c2415
#
_cell.length_a   1.000
_cell.length_b   1.000
_cell.length_c   1.000
_cell.angle_alpha   90.00
_cell.angle_beta   90.00
_cell.angle_gamma   90.00
#
_symmetry.space_group_name_H-M   'P 1'
#
loop_
_entity.id
_entity.type
_entity.pdbx_description
1 polymer ?
#
loop_
_entity_poly.entity_id
_entity_poly.type
_entity_poly.pdbx_seq_one_letter_code
_entity_poly.pdbx_strand_id
1 'polypeptide(L)'
;MVALSLRWKSIGAWAVAVALAATLPFHPAAAVETNSADQPSKQSDSKSRDKPDKHDGKAADKSDTKSDNRADESESPPEGYGEEKLEDPCEPKKLLINFELRQQLCQAGIKLGVIETSEVLANPSGGLRQGAIYEGVTDLSLALDLRKPLHLRGNFFMRAYQIHGRGLTLGNTANLNEISGIEALATSRLVELWYEQHFDNWRLRVGQQTIGTEFLSAESSRVFINGALGWPTQPAIDLPTGGPGYPLGTPAVRLRVDPEKGVTLFLAMFNADPTGAGVGGSQLRDASGTAFRTNDGAFVISELRYNPDSSDRKGTYRFGGWWNSERFRDLHLDTNGVSLASPDSNGRGRQHNNDFGGYGIIDQPVFFNEADHSSANIFARAMGAPGDRNLVDLYIDGGVVYKGPFGRADDEIGLGFGYAKIGNAARAFDGDVVRFSGAFHPIRSGETVLELTYRFQLTGWWQLQPDFQYVFNPSGGIVNPNAPSRRVADAAVVGLRTAISF
;
A
#
# COMPACT_ATOMS: atom_id res chain seq x y z
N MET A 1 47.53 23.88 -6.32
CA MET A 1 47.82 22.48 -5.97
C MET A 1 48.03 22.41 -4.46
N VAL A 2 46.99 22.08 -3.71
CA VAL A 2 47.10 21.61 -2.32
C VAL A 2 45.98 20.58 -2.16
N ALA A 3 46.38 19.33 -1.98
CA ALA A 3 45.49 18.19 -1.75
C ALA A 3 45.08 18.17 -0.28
N LEU A 4 43.76 18.18 -0.03
CA LEU A 4 43.21 17.88 1.29
C LEU A 4 42.73 16.41 1.32
N SER A 5 43.55 15.58 1.95
CA SER A 5 43.20 14.23 2.33
C SER A 5 42.40 14.25 3.66
N LEU A 6 41.10 13.95 3.60
CA LEU A 6 40.30 13.65 4.81
C LEU A 6 40.29 12.15 5.05
N ARG A 7 41.03 11.73 6.08
CA ARG A 7 40.98 10.35 6.63
C ARG A 7 39.74 10.20 7.49
N TRP A 8 38.84 9.28 7.09
CA TRP A 8 37.79 8.78 7.94
C TRP A 8 38.35 7.77 8.95
N LYS A 9 38.33 8.14 10.22
CA LYS A 9 38.45 7.20 11.36
C LYS A 9 37.25 7.42 12.27
N SER A 10 36.59 6.32 12.59
CA SER A 10 35.59 6.06 13.64
C SER A 10 34.20 5.68 13.12
N ILE A 11 34.09 4.46 12.62
CA ILE A 11 32.83 3.67 12.63
C ILE A 11 33.00 2.63 13.71
N GLY A 12 32.48 2.88 14.88
CA GLY A 12 32.56 1.95 16.01
C GLY A 12 31.53 2.31 17.08
N ALA A 13 30.20 2.19 16.76
CA ALA A 13 29.14 2.28 17.78
C ALA A 13 27.77 1.74 17.31
N TRP A 14 27.68 0.96 16.23
CA TRP A 14 26.39 0.49 15.67
C TRP A 14 26.15 -1.02 15.78
N ALA A 15 26.93 -1.76 16.58
CA ALA A 15 26.91 -3.21 16.62
C ALA A 15 26.09 -3.84 17.77
N VAL A 16 25.31 -3.10 18.55
CA VAL A 16 24.67 -3.65 19.78
C VAL A 16 23.14 -3.83 19.69
N ALA A 17 22.46 -3.33 18.67
CA ALA A 17 20.98 -3.37 18.61
C ALA A 17 20.36 -4.53 17.81
N VAL A 18 21.12 -5.40 17.15
CA VAL A 18 20.58 -6.45 16.25
C VAL A 18 20.60 -7.86 16.85
N ALA A 19 21.15 -8.07 18.03
CA ALA A 19 21.41 -9.41 18.58
C ALA A 19 20.25 -10.03 19.41
N LEU A 20 19.07 -9.41 19.52
CA LEU A 20 17.99 -9.92 20.40
C LEU A 20 16.80 -10.58 19.67
N ALA A 21 16.80 -10.70 18.34
CA ALA A 21 15.68 -11.28 17.57
C ALA A 21 15.95 -12.69 16.99
N ALA A 22 17.10 -13.31 17.24
CA ALA A 22 17.53 -14.52 16.52
C ALA A 22 17.55 -15.84 17.32
N THR A 23 17.00 -15.92 18.53
CA THR A 23 17.00 -17.16 19.31
C THR A 23 15.63 -17.53 19.88
N LEU A 24 14.70 -17.95 19.01
CA LEU A 24 13.55 -18.74 19.42
C LEU A 24 13.51 -20.00 18.54
N PRO A 25 13.60 -21.22 19.13
CA PRO A 25 13.53 -22.44 18.34
C PRO A 25 12.08 -22.75 17.92
N PHE A 26 11.86 -22.89 16.64
CA PHE A 26 10.61 -23.41 16.08
C PHE A 26 10.46 -24.89 16.41
N HIS A 27 9.38 -25.28 17.10
CA HIS A 27 8.88 -26.65 17.15
C HIS A 27 7.70 -26.79 16.20
N PRO A 28 7.64 -27.81 15.34
CA PRO A 28 6.47 -28.05 14.50
C PRO A 28 5.34 -28.64 15.36
N ALA A 29 4.15 -28.06 15.22
CA ALA A 29 2.94 -28.55 15.87
C ALA A 29 2.48 -29.85 15.23
N ALA A 30 2.36 -30.90 16.06
CA ALA A 30 1.77 -32.18 15.70
C ALA A 30 0.24 -32.06 15.64
N ALA A 31 -0.36 -32.75 14.68
CA ALA A 31 -1.80 -32.91 14.51
C ALA A 31 -2.47 -33.50 15.77
N VAL A 32 -3.57 -32.93 16.20
CA VAL A 32 -4.44 -33.48 17.23
C VAL A 32 -5.71 -33.98 16.58
N GLU A 33 -5.94 -35.29 16.76
CA GLU A 33 -7.17 -36.00 16.40
C GLU A 33 -8.34 -35.58 17.28
N THR A 34 -9.51 -35.55 16.67
CA THR A 34 -10.80 -35.30 17.30
C THR A 34 -11.28 -36.50 18.09
N ASN A 35 -11.76 -36.32 19.32
CA ASN A 35 -12.74 -37.22 19.93
C ASN A 35 -13.81 -36.43 20.71
N SER A 36 -15.06 -36.78 20.39
CA SER A 36 -16.30 -36.30 20.92
C SER A 36 -16.67 -36.99 22.24
N ALA A 37 -17.29 -36.33 23.17
CA ALA A 37 -18.54 -36.76 23.82
C ALA A 37 -18.87 -35.98 25.10
N ASP A 38 -20.17 -35.63 25.16
CA ASP A 38 -21.08 -35.55 26.31
C ASP A 38 -21.16 -34.32 27.24
N GLN A 39 -22.33 -33.70 27.16
CA GLN A 39 -23.03 -32.89 28.18
C GLN A 39 -23.62 -33.78 29.30
N PRO A 40 -24.24 -33.30 30.44
CA PRO A 40 -25.12 -32.11 30.52
C PRO A 40 -25.20 -31.36 31.89
N SER A 41 -25.79 -30.14 31.81
CA SER A 41 -26.83 -29.51 32.69
C SER A 41 -26.62 -29.21 34.20
N LYS A 42 -26.91 -27.98 34.63
CA LYS A 42 -28.08 -27.45 35.40
C LYS A 42 -27.76 -26.06 35.98
N GLN A 43 -28.50 -25.10 35.62
CA GLN A 43 -29.55 -24.29 36.26
C GLN A 43 -29.44 -23.98 37.79
N SER A 44 -29.41 -22.68 38.16
CA SER A 44 -30.40 -22.11 39.08
C SER A 44 -30.26 -20.59 39.28
N ASP A 45 -31.39 -19.96 39.26
CA ASP A 45 -31.88 -18.63 39.57
C ASP A 45 -31.40 -17.96 40.86
N SER A 46 -31.37 -16.58 40.89
CA SER A 46 -32.30 -15.75 41.68
C SER A 46 -31.92 -14.26 41.64
N LYS A 47 -32.78 -13.44 41.17
CA LYS A 47 -33.53 -12.25 41.66
C LYS A 47 -32.95 -11.49 42.86
N SER A 48 -32.78 -10.12 42.74
CA SER A 48 -33.73 -9.04 43.15
C SER A 48 -32.99 -7.70 43.14
N ARG A 49 -33.51 -6.67 42.49
CA ARG A 49 -34.19 -5.47 42.96
C ARG A 49 -33.47 -4.68 44.09
N ASP A 50 -33.08 -3.42 43.78
CA ASP A 50 -33.83 -2.20 44.07
C ASP A 50 -33.12 -0.91 43.60
N LYS A 51 -33.92 0.05 43.15
CA LYS A 51 -33.68 1.50 42.96
C LYS A 51 -34.40 2.20 44.14
N PRO A 52 -34.36 3.54 44.30
CA PRO A 52 -33.60 4.69 43.75
C PRO A 52 -33.11 5.68 44.86
N ASP A 53 -32.42 6.75 44.54
CA ASP A 53 -32.87 8.11 44.80
C ASP A 53 -31.92 9.23 44.30
N LYS A 54 -32.56 10.33 43.95
CA LYS A 54 -32.06 11.61 43.45
C LYS A 54 -31.39 12.43 44.57
N HIS A 55 -30.48 13.33 44.24
CA HIS A 55 -30.61 14.73 44.61
C HIS A 55 -29.75 15.69 43.78
N ASP A 56 -30.37 16.83 43.50
CA ASP A 56 -29.91 18.05 42.80
C ASP A 56 -28.84 18.83 43.55
N GLY A 57 -28.11 19.70 42.83
CA GLY A 57 -27.55 20.89 43.44
C GLY A 57 -26.40 21.61 42.76
N LYS A 58 -26.77 22.56 41.87
CA LYS A 58 -26.21 23.93 41.70
C LYS A 58 -24.73 24.22 41.48
N ALA A 59 -24.58 24.86 40.36
CA ALA A 59 -23.78 25.95 39.79
C ALA A 59 -22.88 26.84 40.72
N ALA A 60 -21.76 27.21 40.14
CA ALA A 60 -21.05 28.51 40.02
C ALA A 60 -19.53 28.24 40.04
N ASP A 61 -18.62 28.90 39.42
CA ASP A 61 -18.47 30.13 38.67
C ASP A 61 -17.06 30.14 38.06
N LYS A 62 -16.87 30.95 37.07
CA LYS A 62 -15.71 31.27 36.25
C LYS A 62 -14.36 31.37 36.92
N SER A 63 -13.31 30.92 36.21
CA SER A 63 -12.11 31.78 36.00
C SER A 63 -11.37 31.38 34.73
N ASP A 64 -11.28 32.34 33.81
CA ASP A 64 -10.46 32.30 32.60
C ASP A 64 -8.97 32.17 32.97
N THR A 65 -8.33 31.16 32.44
CA THR A 65 -6.89 31.19 32.19
C THR A 65 -6.63 30.56 30.81
N LYS A 66 -6.46 31.41 29.80
CA LYS A 66 -5.87 31.05 28.52
C LYS A 66 -4.46 30.53 28.76
N SER A 67 -4.28 29.25 28.66
CA SER A 67 -2.98 28.66 28.35
C SER A 67 -3.01 28.28 26.87
N ASP A 68 -2.19 28.97 26.09
CA ASP A 68 -1.83 28.56 24.72
C ASP A 68 -1.14 27.18 24.77
N ASN A 69 -1.92 26.13 24.76
CA ASN A 69 -1.46 24.82 24.41
C ASN A 69 -1.65 24.65 22.87
N ARG A 70 -0.62 25.07 22.12
CA ARG A 70 -0.40 24.46 20.80
C ARG A 70 -0.15 22.98 21.04
N ALA A 71 -1.19 22.19 20.90
CA ALA A 71 -1.07 20.76 20.74
C ALA A 71 -0.28 20.52 19.45
N ASP A 72 0.97 20.08 19.62
CA ASP A 72 1.82 19.58 18.55
C ASP A 72 1.13 18.29 18.08
N GLU A 73 0.44 18.36 16.92
CA GLU A 73 -0.18 17.20 16.28
C GLU A 73 0.94 16.19 16.01
N SER A 74 1.03 15.17 16.86
CA SER A 74 1.91 14.03 16.62
C SER A 74 1.39 13.30 15.38
N GLU A 75 2.04 13.50 14.23
CA GLU A 75 1.80 12.67 13.05
C GLU A 75 1.93 11.20 13.44
N SER A 76 0.88 10.46 13.19
CA SER A 76 0.86 8.99 13.27
C SER A 76 1.94 8.40 12.37
N PRO A 77 2.51 7.22 12.69
CA PRO A 77 3.43 6.53 11.79
C PRO A 77 2.81 6.39 10.39
N PRO A 78 3.63 6.32 9.33
CA PRO A 78 3.12 6.18 7.96
C PRO A 78 2.22 4.95 7.87
N GLU A 79 1.05 5.15 7.32
CA GLU A 79 0.05 4.10 7.10
C GLU A 79 0.44 3.29 5.87
N GLY A 80 0.35 1.97 5.95
CA GLY A 80 0.69 1.04 4.89
C GLY A 80 -0.40 0.90 3.83
N TYR A 81 -0.04 0.17 2.82
CA TYR A 81 -0.88 -0.16 1.69
C TYR A 81 -2.10 -0.98 2.13
N GLY A 82 -3.30 -0.45 1.91
CA GLY A 82 -4.53 -1.13 2.32
C GLY A 82 -4.85 -1.03 3.82
N GLU A 83 -4.04 -0.28 4.59
CA GLU A 83 -4.31 -0.06 6.01
C GLU A 83 -5.30 1.07 6.21
N GLU A 84 -6.28 0.77 7.01
CA GLU A 84 -7.16 1.76 7.59
C GLU A 84 -6.41 2.66 8.56
N LYS A 85 -6.80 3.92 8.65
CA LYS A 85 -6.44 4.79 9.77
C LYS A 85 -6.86 4.12 11.07
N LEU A 86 -5.98 3.36 11.69
CA LEU A 86 -6.11 3.08 13.10
C LEU A 86 -5.81 4.41 13.83
N GLU A 87 -6.85 5.20 13.99
CA GLU A 87 -6.77 6.41 14.79
C GLU A 87 -6.30 5.98 16.17
N ASP A 88 -5.13 6.43 16.52
CA ASP A 88 -4.35 6.14 17.71
C ASP A 88 -4.31 4.64 18.15
N PRO A 89 -3.22 3.90 17.83
CA PRO A 89 -3.03 2.52 18.29
C PRO A 89 -3.02 2.37 19.81
N CYS A 90 -3.20 3.47 20.56
CA CYS A 90 -3.33 3.46 22.01
C CYS A 90 -4.79 3.57 22.49
N GLU A 91 -5.77 3.75 21.60
CA GLU A 91 -7.17 3.80 21.99
C GLU A 91 -7.71 2.42 22.36
N PRO A 92 -8.15 2.21 23.62
CA PRO A 92 -8.64 0.92 24.11
C PRO A 92 -9.78 0.32 23.30
N LYS A 93 -10.64 1.18 22.73
CA LYS A 93 -11.85 0.78 22.00
C LYS A 93 -11.56 0.24 20.60
N LYS A 94 -10.38 0.53 20.06
CA LYS A 94 -9.97 0.16 18.69
C LYS A 94 -9.07 -1.07 18.65
N LEU A 95 -8.81 -1.71 19.79
CA LEU A 95 -7.95 -2.86 19.91
C LEU A 95 -8.69 -4.03 20.54
N LEU A 96 -8.53 -5.23 19.96
CA LEU A 96 -9.05 -6.46 20.53
C LEU A 96 -8.37 -6.77 21.87
N ILE A 97 -7.06 -6.59 21.94
CA ILE A 97 -6.25 -6.81 23.14
C ILE A 97 -5.67 -5.48 23.61
N ASN A 98 -6.21 -5.00 24.72
CA ASN A 98 -5.71 -3.79 25.37
C ASN A 98 -5.42 -4.08 26.84
N PHE A 99 -4.14 -4.23 27.16
CA PHE A 99 -3.65 -4.48 28.51
C PHE A 99 -2.86 -3.26 29.04
N GLU A 100 -2.78 -3.15 30.34
CA GLU A 100 -2.20 -1.99 31.04
C GLU A 100 -0.75 -1.69 30.58
N LEU A 101 0.08 -2.71 30.35
CA LEU A 101 1.43 -2.54 29.85
C LEU A 101 1.46 -1.82 28.47
N ARG A 102 0.52 -2.13 27.59
CA ARG A 102 0.43 -1.47 26.27
C ARG A 102 0.12 0.03 26.43
N GLN A 103 -0.76 0.38 27.36
CA GLN A 103 -1.07 1.78 27.63
C GLN A 103 0.13 2.51 28.23
N GLN A 104 0.85 1.89 29.17
CA GLN A 104 2.09 2.43 29.74
C GLN A 104 3.16 2.66 28.66
N LEU A 105 3.35 1.68 27.75
CA LEU A 105 4.28 1.81 26.63
C LEU A 105 3.88 2.99 25.72
N CYS A 106 2.60 3.11 25.39
CA CYS A 106 2.09 4.24 24.60
C CYS A 106 2.35 5.60 25.26
N GLN A 107 2.09 5.71 26.54
CA GLN A 107 2.40 6.92 27.31
C GLN A 107 3.90 7.23 27.29
N ALA A 108 4.74 6.21 27.27
CA ALA A 108 6.20 6.35 27.14
C ALA A 108 6.66 6.65 25.69
N GLY A 109 5.73 6.75 24.72
CA GLY A 109 6.05 7.02 23.30
C GLY A 109 6.36 5.78 22.49
N ILE A 110 6.02 4.57 22.98
CA ILE A 110 6.23 3.30 22.30
C ILE A 110 4.87 2.78 21.83
N LYS A 111 4.63 2.75 20.52
CA LYS A 111 3.39 2.25 19.93
C LYS A 111 3.65 0.92 19.23
N LEU A 112 2.85 -0.10 19.57
CA LEU A 112 2.88 -1.43 18.97
C LEU A 112 1.60 -1.63 18.16
N GLY A 113 1.71 -1.96 16.89
CA GLY A 113 0.60 -2.32 16.00
C GLY A 113 0.68 -3.79 15.63
N VAL A 114 -0.45 -4.48 15.68
CA VAL A 114 -0.65 -5.82 15.14
C VAL A 114 -2.01 -5.84 14.46
N ILE A 115 -2.01 -6.03 13.14
CA ILE A 115 -3.22 -6.09 12.33
C ILE A 115 -3.18 -7.36 11.51
N GLU A 116 -4.23 -8.14 11.57
CA GLU A 116 -4.46 -9.27 10.67
C GLU A 116 -5.49 -8.88 9.63
N THR A 117 -5.10 -8.93 8.34
CA THR A 117 -6.02 -8.78 7.21
C THR A 117 -6.06 -10.11 6.46
N SER A 118 -7.25 -10.68 6.31
CA SER A 118 -7.47 -11.96 5.63
C SER A 118 -8.56 -11.83 4.58
N GLU A 119 -8.39 -12.52 3.44
CA GLU A 119 -9.32 -12.47 2.31
C GLU A 119 -9.65 -13.86 1.77
N VAL A 120 -10.91 -14.00 1.39
CA VAL A 120 -11.37 -15.07 0.49
C VAL A 120 -11.88 -14.42 -0.77
N LEU A 121 -11.18 -14.62 -1.88
CA LEU A 121 -11.51 -14.08 -3.19
C LEU A 121 -11.80 -15.21 -4.18
N ALA A 122 -12.78 -15.03 -5.04
CA ALA A 122 -13.14 -15.99 -6.07
C ALA A 122 -13.44 -15.30 -7.39
N ASN A 123 -13.01 -15.91 -8.51
CA ASN A 123 -13.48 -15.53 -9.83
C ASN A 123 -14.44 -16.59 -10.38
N PRO A 124 -15.76 -16.39 -10.29
CA PRO A 124 -16.77 -17.31 -10.78
C PRO A 124 -16.87 -17.34 -12.30
N SER A 125 -16.33 -16.34 -13.02
CA SER A 125 -16.35 -16.31 -14.49
C SER A 125 -15.12 -15.63 -15.07
N GLY A 126 -14.73 -16.05 -16.27
CA GLY A 126 -13.64 -15.46 -17.04
C GLY A 126 -12.24 -15.78 -16.54
N GLY A 127 -11.26 -14.96 -16.96
CA GLY A 127 -9.85 -15.16 -16.64
C GLY A 127 -9.24 -16.37 -17.31
N LEU A 128 -8.12 -16.86 -16.77
CA LEU A 128 -7.44 -18.08 -17.20
C LEU A 128 -8.13 -19.34 -16.66
N ARG A 129 -8.59 -19.29 -15.45
CA ARG A 129 -9.34 -20.36 -14.77
C ARG A 129 -10.20 -19.77 -13.65
N GLN A 130 -11.35 -20.40 -13.45
CA GLN A 130 -12.22 -20.09 -12.32
C GLN A 130 -11.70 -20.74 -11.02
N GLY A 131 -12.04 -20.15 -9.88
CA GLY A 131 -11.66 -20.71 -8.59
C GLY A 131 -11.72 -19.70 -7.47
N ALA A 132 -11.47 -20.19 -6.26
CA ALA A 132 -11.35 -19.38 -5.07
C ALA A 132 -9.96 -19.54 -4.44
N ILE A 133 -9.53 -18.50 -3.74
CA ILE A 133 -8.26 -18.48 -2.98
C ILE A 133 -8.50 -17.92 -1.60
N TYR A 134 -7.53 -18.16 -0.74
CA TYR A 134 -7.34 -17.47 0.53
C TYR A 134 -5.97 -16.82 0.53
N GLU A 135 -5.91 -15.60 1.00
CA GLU A 135 -4.69 -14.86 1.27
C GLU A 135 -4.83 -13.99 2.50
N GLY A 136 -3.71 -13.60 3.08
CA GLY A 136 -3.71 -12.72 4.24
C GLY A 136 -2.34 -12.17 4.57
N VAL A 137 -2.34 -11.14 5.39
CA VAL A 137 -1.15 -10.49 5.92
C VAL A 137 -1.35 -10.09 7.38
N THR A 138 -0.42 -10.53 8.23
CA THR A 138 -0.25 -9.96 9.56
C THR A 138 0.77 -8.84 9.48
N ASP A 139 0.34 -7.62 9.75
CA ASP A 139 1.18 -6.43 9.86
C ASP A 139 1.63 -6.23 11.29
N LEU A 140 2.93 -6.20 11.50
CA LEU A 140 3.58 -5.96 12.78
C LEU A 140 4.33 -4.63 12.70
N SER A 141 3.97 -3.66 13.54
CA SER A 141 4.63 -2.36 13.56
C SER A 141 5.08 -1.92 14.95
N LEU A 142 6.18 -1.18 14.97
CA LEU A 142 6.74 -0.53 16.16
C LEU A 142 7.07 0.92 15.79
N ALA A 143 6.46 1.88 16.49
CA ALA A 143 6.80 3.28 16.39
C ALA A 143 7.31 3.81 17.74
N LEU A 144 8.42 4.56 17.70
CA LEU A 144 9.03 5.17 18.87
C LEU A 144 9.08 6.68 18.68
N ASP A 145 8.38 7.42 19.54
CA ASP A 145 8.56 8.87 19.69
C ASP A 145 9.77 9.13 20.60
N LEU A 146 10.90 9.49 20.02
CA LEU A 146 12.16 9.64 20.74
C LEU A 146 12.23 10.93 21.59
N ARG A 147 11.27 11.82 21.48
CA ARG A 147 11.16 13.01 22.34
C ARG A 147 10.96 12.62 23.80
N LYS A 148 10.18 11.57 24.04
CA LYS A 148 9.85 11.13 25.41
C LYS A 148 11.02 10.40 26.10
N PRO A 149 11.58 9.30 25.52
CA PRO A 149 12.65 8.56 26.18
C PRO A 149 14.05 9.18 26.05
N LEU A 150 14.35 9.90 24.95
CA LEU A 150 15.71 10.37 24.63
C LEU A 150 15.83 11.89 24.45
N HIS A 151 14.75 12.64 24.56
CA HIS A 151 14.68 14.10 24.30
C HIS A 151 15.18 14.48 22.88
N LEU A 152 15.10 13.56 21.93
CA LEU A 152 15.45 13.78 20.53
C LEU A 152 14.20 14.12 19.73
N ARG A 153 14.24 15.20 18.92
CA ARG A 153 13.15 15.56 18.01
C ARG A 153 13.15 14.62 16.80
N GLY A 154 12.72 13.37 16.99
CA GLY A 154 12.70 12.38 15.94
C GLY A 154 11.88 11.15 16.28
N ASN A 155 11.59 10.37 15.26
CA ASN A 155 10.83 9.13 15.34
C ASN A 155 11.66 7.97 14.76
N PHE A 156 11.50 6.80 15.36
CA PHE A 156 11.96 5.54 14.78
C PHE A 156 10.75 4.67 14.45
N PHE A 157 10.81 3.96 13.32
CA PHE A 157 9.74 3.08 12.88
C PHE A 157 10.28 1.77 12.31
N MET A 158 9.59 0.68 12.61
CA MET A 158 9.84 -0.64 12.03
C MET A 158 8.49 -1.28 11.67
N ARG A 159 8.43 -1.94 10.51
CA ARG A 159 7.28 -2.70 10.05
C ARG A 159 7.74 -4.01 9.42
N ALA A 160 7.09 -5.10 9.80
CA ALA A 160 7.30 -6.41 9.22
C ALA A 160 5.95 -7.05 8.87
N TYR A 161 5.91 -7.76 7.75
CA TYR A 161 4.75 -8.54 7.32
C TYR A 161 5.00 -10.02 7.47
N GLN A 162 3.97 -10.75 7.93
CA GLN A 162 3.86 -12.18 7.76
C GLN A 162 2.74 -12.42 6.73
N ILE A 163 3.14 -12.75 5.50
CA ILE A 163 2.24 -12.93 4.35
C ILE A 163 1.96 -14.40 4.19
N HIS A 164 0.71 -14.78 3.95
CA HIS A 164 0.28 -16.17 3.84
C HIS A 164 -0.83 -16.34 2.79
N GLY A 165 -0.99 -17.58 2.32
CA GLY A 165 -1.93 -17.88 1.24
C GLY A 165 -1.36 -17.61 -0.15
N ARG A 166 -2.21 -17.27 -1.12
CA ARG A 166 -1.85 -16.94 -2.48
C ARG A 166 -2.86 -16.02 -3.13
N GLY A 167 -2.41 -15.16 -4.00
CA GLY A 167 -3.27 -14.25 -4.74
C GLY A 167 -4.07 -14.87 -5.89
N LEU A 168 -5.02 -14.10 -6.39
CA LEU A 168 -5.91 -14.47 -7.49
C LEU A 168 -5.40 -14.00 -8.86
N THR A 169 -4.63 -12.90 -8.90
CA THR A 169 -4.25 -12.17 -10.11
C THR A 169 -3.50 -13.03 -11.12
N LEU A 170 -2.34 -13.55 -10.75
CA LEU A 170 -1.48 -14.26 -11.72
C LEU A 170 -2.03 -15.61 -12.17
N GLY A 171 -2.67 -16.34 -11.26
CA GLY A 171 -3.05 -17.71 -11.51
C GLY A 171 -4.47 -17.92 -12.05
N ASN A 172 -5.33 -16.95 -11.85
CA ASN A 172 -6.75 -17.06 -12.14
C ASN A 172 -7.25 -16.03 -13.15
N THR A 173 -7.02 -14.74 -12.91
CA THR A 173 -7.59 -13.66 -13.73
C THR A 173 -6.63 -13.15 -14.80
N ALA A 174 -5.32 -13.19 -14.58
CA ALA A 174 -4.25 -12.72 -15.49
C ALA A 174 -4.41 -11.25 -15.91
N ASN A 175 -4.72 -10.38 -14.95
CA ASN A 175 -4.88 -8.94 -15.15
C ASN A 175 -3.65 -8.15 -14.71
N LEU A 176 -3.57 -6.88 -15.16
CA LEU A 176 -2.52 -5.92 -14.79
C LEU A 176 -2.88 -5.20 -13.49
N ASN A 177 -4.15 -4.79 -13.34
CA ASN A 177 -4.65 -4.12 -12.14
C ASN A 177 -4.87 -5.18 -11.06
N GLU A 178 -3.89 -5.37 -10.20
CA GLU A 178 -3.86 -6.43 -9.18
C GLU A 178 -5.17 -6.49 -8.37
N ILE A 179 -5.74 -7.69 -8.21
CA ILE A 179 -7.07 -7.88 -7.60
C ILE A 179 -7.06 -7.47 -6.13
N SER A 180 -5.98 -7.73 -5.41
CA SER A 180 -5.86 -7.37 -4.00
C SER A 180 -4.54 -6.67 -3.70
N GLY A 181 -4.58 -5.59 -2.93
CA GLY A 181 -3.40 -4.85 -2.47
C GLY A 181 -2.56 -5.60 -1.43
N ILE A 182 -2.99 -6.77 -0.95
CA ILE A 182 -2.20 -7.63 -0.06
C ILE A 182 -1.64 -8.88 -0.76
N GLU A 183 -1.92 -9.05 -2.06
CA GLU A 183 -1.41 -10.17 -2.85
C GLU A 183 0.12 -10.10 -2.95
N ALA A 184 0.81 -11.09 -2.36
CA ALA A 184 2.26 -11.18 -2.41
C ALA A 184 2.77 -12.60 -2.14
N LEU A 185 4.09 -12.81 -2.27
CA LEU A 185 4.75 -14.06 -1.93
C LEU A 185 4.58 -14.35 -0.43
N ALA A 186 4.06 -15.52 -0.09
CA ALA A 186 3.93 -15.99 1.29
C ALA A 186 5.31 -16.10 1.95
N THR A 187 5.59 -15.22 2.91
CA THR A 187 6.86 -15.12 3.63
C THR A 187 6.74 -14.19 4.83
N SER A 188 7.74 -14.22 5.73
CA SER A 188 7.92 -13.15 6.74
C SER A 188 8.97 -12.18 6.26
N ARG A 189 8.65 -10.88 6.23
CA ARG A 189 9.48 -9.86 5.60
C ARG A 189 9.55 -8.57 6.41
N LEU A 190 10.77 -8.05 6.60
CA LEU A 190 10.99 -6.68 7.06
C LEU A 190 10.76 -5.73 5.89
N VAL A 191 9.81 -4.80 6.03
CA VAL A 191 9.41 -3.91 4.95
C VAL A 191 9.92 -2.50 5.16
N GLU A 192 9.82 -2.00 6.38
CA GLU A 192 10.30 -0.68 6.72
C GLU A 192 11.16 -0.72 7.98
N LEU A 193 12.24 0.06 7.97
CA LEU A 193 13.13 0.27 9.10
C LEU A 193 13.82 1.61 8.92
N TRP A 194 13.30 2.67 9.55
CA TRP A 194 13.81 4.01 9.33
C TRP A 194 13.81 4.88 10.59
N TYR A 195 14.62 5.92 10.52
CA TYR A 195 14.68 7.02 11.47
C TYR A 195 14.32 8.33 10.76
N GLU A 196 13.48 9.16 11.40
CA GLU A 196 13.12 10.49 10.93
C GLU A 196 13.52 11.53 11.96
N GLN A 197 14.33 12.52 11.54
CA GLN A 197 14.69 13.70 12.33
C GLN A 197 13.78 14.86 11.97
N HIS A 198 13.21 15.50 12.98
CA HIS A 198 12.35 16.69 12.83
C HIS A 198 13.15 17.97 13.09
N PHE A 199 12.97 18.92 12.19
CA PHE A 199 13.39 20.31 12.31
C PHE A 199 12.14 21.20 12.31
N ASP A 200 12.26 22.52 12.30
CA ASP A 200 11.10 23.39 12.47
C ASP A 200 10.10 23.28 11.32
N ASN A 201 10.56 23.37 10.08
CA ASN A 201 9.72 23.30 8.88
C ASN A 201 10.16 22.25 7.88
N TRP A 202 11.04 21.32 8.26
CA TRP A 202 11.45 20.22 7.42
C TRP A 202 11.76 18.96 8.23
N ARG A 203 11.70 17.80 7.56
CA ARG A 203 11.95 16.48 8.16
C ARG A 203 12.81 15.66 7.22
N LEU A 204 13.78 14.95 7.78
CA LEU A 204 14.68 14.08 7.06
C LEU A 204 14.49 12.65 7.56
N ARG A 205 14.11 11.73 6.66
CA ARG A 205 13.96 10.31 6.94
C ARG A 205 15.03 9.51 6.21
N VAL A 206 15.66 8.56 6.89
CA VAL A 206 16.71 7.70 6.34
C VAL A 206 16.46 6.28 6.81
N GLY A 207 16.59 5.31 5.90
CA GLY A 207 16.44 3.88 6.19
C GLY A 207 15.71 3.15 5.08
N GLN A 208 15.28 1.92 5.36
CA GLN A 208 14.45 1.14 4.44
C GLN A 208 13.01 1.64 4.49
N GLN A 209 12.45 1.98 3.34
CA GLN A 209 11.14 2.62 3.22
C GLN A 209 10.39 2.06 2.01
N THR A 210 9.06 2.17 2.04
CA THR A 210 8.20 2.00 0.87
C THR A 210 7.74 3.36 0.37
N ILE A 211 7.45 3.46 -0.92
CA ILE A 211 7.03 4.71 -1.55
C ILE A 211 5.51 4.95 -1.40
N GLY A 212 4.70 3.87 -1.44
CA GLY A 212 3.24 3.93 -1.50
C GLY A 212 2.57 4.49 -0.24
N THR A 213 3.31 4.64 0.86
CA THR A 213 2.81 5.26 2.09
C THR A 213 2.70 6.78 2.00
N GLU A 214 3.53 7.42 1.17
CA GLU A 214 3.56 8.88 1.05
C GLU A 214 3.28 9.37 -0.38
N PHE A 215 3.93 8.80 -1.39
CA PHE A 215 3.81 9.26 -2.78
C PHE A 215 2.73 8.47 -3.53
N LEU A 216 2.21 9.07 -4.60
CA LEU A 216 1.28 8.41 -5.54
C LEU A 216 -0.04 7.96 -4.92
N SER A 217 -0.37 8.30 -3.68
CA SER A 217 -1.54 7.82 -2.96
C SER A 217 -2.64 8.88 -2.87
N ALA A 218 -3.90 8.46 -2.93
CA ALA A 218 -5.07 9.25 -2.56
C ALA A 218 -5.64 8.69 -1.25
N GLU A 219 -6.09 9.56 -0.34
CA GLU A 219 -6.66 9.13 0.94
C GLU A 219 -7.93 8.31 0.72
N SER A 220 -8.82 8.82 -0.15
CA SER A 220 -10.09 8.17 -0.44
C SER A 220 -9.93 6.83 -1.17
N SER A 221 -8.78 6.57 -1.81
CA SER A 221 -8.57 5.29 -2.50
C SER A 221 -8.31 4.11 -1.54
N ARG A 222 -8.04 4.37 -0.27
CA ARG A 222 -7.73 3.33 0.74
C ARG A 222 -8.90 2.42 1.11
N VAL A 223 -10.13 2.77 0.73
CA VAL A 223 -11.29 1.91 0.95
C VAL A 223 -11.27 0.68 0.05
N PHE A 224 -10.59 0.75 -1.10
CA PHE A 224 -10.62 -0.28 -2.12
C PHE A 224 -9.70 -1.46 -1.80
N ILE A 225 -10.12 -2.67 -2.21
CA ILE A 225 -9.35 -3.91 -2.11
C ILE A 225 -8.38 -4.04 -3.28
N ASN A 226 -8.79 -3.59 -4.47
CA ASN A 226 -7.96 -3.68 -5.67
C ASN A 226 -6.61 -2.98 -5.49
N GLY A 227 -5.53 -3.72 -5.71
CA GLY A 227 -4.17 -3.25 -5.49
C GLY A 227 -3.80 -2.01 -6.31
N ALA A 228 -4.33 -1.89 -7.53
CA ALA A 228 -4.02 -0.78 -8.42
C ALA A 228 -4.60 0.57 -7.95
N LEU A 229 -5.73 0.56 -7.23
CA LEU A 229 -6.30 1.76 -6.62
C LEU A 229 -5.44 2.28 -5.46
N GLY A 230 -4.67 1.39 -4.85
CA GLY A 230 -3.64 1.77 -3.90
C GLY A 230 -2.29 2.07 -4.56
N TRP A 231 -1.49 1.05 -4.94
CA TRP A 231 -0.23 1.18 -5.70
C TRP A 231 -0.49 1.10 -7.20
N PRO A 232 -0.34 2.21 -7.96
CA PRO A 232 -0.77 2.27 -9.36
C PRO A 232 -0.12 1.22 -10.25
N THR A 233 -0.89 0.68 -11.19
CA THR A 233 -0.44 -0.36 -12.12
C THR A 233 0.79 0.04 -12.93
N GLN A 234 0.90 1.31 -13.36
CA GLN A 234 2.02 1.76 -14.20
C GLN A 234 3.36 1.54 -13.49
N PRO A 235 3.66 2.09 -12.29
CA PRO A 235 4.93 1.81 -11.61
C PRO A 235 5.05 0.35 -11.12
N ALA A 236 3.94 -0.30 -10.77
CA ALA A 236 3.96 -1.71 -10.32
C ALA A 236 4.43 -2.68 -11.43
N ILE A 237 4.09 -2.40 -12.68
CA ILE A 237 4.45 -3.25 -13.83
C ILE A 237 5.79 -2.84 -14.43
N ASP A 238 6.09 -1.55 -14.52
CA ASP A 238 7.14 -1.02 -15.37
C ASP A 238 8.43 -0.66 -14.63
N LEU A 239 8.36 -0.35 -13.33
CA LEU A 239 9.59 -0.16 -12.56
C LEU A 239 10.31 -1.49 -12.29
N PRO A 240 11.65 -1.48 -12.18
CA PRO A 240 12.41 -2.67 -11.82
C PRO A 240 11.85 -3.33 -10.56
N THR A 241 11.50 -4.62 -10.67
CA THR A 241 10.88 -5.47 -9.62
C THR A 241 9.60 -4.92 -8.98
N GLY A 242 8.89 -4.02 -9.69
CA GLY A 242 7.66 -3.37 -9.22
C GLY A 242 7.88 -2.09 -8.41
N GLY A 243 9.13 -1.60 -8.36
CA GLY A 243 9.52 -0.42 -7.58
C GLY A 243 9.52 -0.66 -6.07
N PRO A 244 9.82 0.37 -5.26
CA PRO A 244 9.82 0.29 -3.80
C PRO A 244 8.39 0.40 -3.22
N GLY A 245 7.48 -0.43 -3.71
CA GLY A 245 6.09 -0.56 -3.28
C GLY A 245 5.84 -1.88 -2.55
N TYR A 246 4.65 -2.03 -1.93
CA TYR A 246 4.28 -3.29 -1.27
C TYR A 246 4.57 -4.51 -2.18
N PRO A 247 5.15 -5.59 -1.68
CA PRO A 247 5.64 -5.80 -0.31
C PRO A 247 7.13 -5.48 -0.15
N LEU A 248 7.75 -4.70 -1.04
CA LEU A 248 9.20 -4.47 -1.11
C LEU A 248 9.56 -3.06 -0.64
N GLY A 249 10.27 -2.98 0.50
CA GLY A 249 10.97 -1.77 0.92
C GLY A 249 12.40 -1.73 0.39
N THR A 250 12.99 -0.54 0.29
CA THR A 250 14.39 -0.37 -0.09
C THR A 250 15.04 0.79 0.65
N PRO A 251 16.37 0.80 0.85
CA PRO A 251 17.08 1.94 1.43
C PRO A 251 16.81 3.23 0.66
N ALA A 252 16.48 4.27 1.43
CA ALA A 252 16.11 5.56 0.87
C ALA A 252 16.45 6.72 1.82
N VAL A 253 16.52 7.92 1.24
CA VAL A 253 16.56 9.20 1.95
C VAL A 253 15.37 10.02 1.46
N ARG A 254 14.55 10.54 2.39
CA ARG A 254 13.39 11.37 2.08
C ARG A 254 13.47 12.68 2.84
N LEU A 255 13.31 13.79 2.12
CA LEU A 255 13.15 15.14 2.63
C LEU A 255 11.68 15.57 2.47
N ARG A 256 11.08 16.06 3.55
CA ARG A 256 9.82 16.80 3.56
C ARG A 256 10.09 18.22 3.98
N VAL A 257 9.48 19.19 3.30
CA VAL A 257 9.54 20.62 3.63
C VAL A 257 8.12 21.15 3.64
N ASP A 258 7.75 21.84 4.72
CA ASP A 258 6.47 22.53 4.88
C ASP A 258 6.74 24.05 4.85
N PRO A 259 6.86 24.68 3.64
CA PRO A 259 7.27 26.08 3.51
C PRO A 259 6.22 27.06 4.04
N GLU A 260 4.95 26.72 3.89
CA GLU A 260 3.81 27.49 4.37
C GLU A 260 2.62 26.57 4.65
N LYS A 261 1.62 27.08 5.36
CA LYS A 261 0.43 26.31 5.72
C LYS A 261 -0.31 25.84 4.46
N GLY A 262 -0.63 24.55 4.39
CA GLY A 262 -1.31 23.93 3.24
C GLY A 262 -0.41 23.56 2.08
N VAL A 263 0.91 23.83 2.14
CA VAL A 263 1.86 23.43 1.09
C VAL A 263 2.92 22.52 1.69
N THR A 264 3.08 21.33 1.11
CA THR A 264 4.14 20.38 1.46
C THR A 264 4.90 19.96 0.22
N LEU A 265 6.22 19.96 0.31
CA LEU A 265 7.13 19.47 -0.72
C LEU A 265 7.81 18.20 -0.23
N PHE A 266 7.78 17.16 -1.04
CA PHE A 266 8.52 15.92 -0.82
C PHE A 266 9.56 15.72 -1.89
N LEU A 267 10.74 15.24 -1.49
CA LEU A 267 11.78 14.73 -2.38
C LEU A 267 12.34 13.46 -1.74
N ALA A 268 12.40 12.38 -2.51
CA ALA A 268 13.01 11.15 -2.03
C ALA A 268 13.91 10.51 -3.10
N MET A 269 14.94 9.83 -2.61
CA MET A 269 15.84 9.01 -3.41
C MET A 269 15.91 7.62 -2.80
N PHE A 270 15.50 6.61 -3.58
CA PHE A 270 15.51 5.19 -3.26
C PHE A 270 16.58 4.48 -4.08
N ASN A 271 17.00 3.28 -3.65
CA ASN A 271 17.68 2.34 -4.54
C ASN A 271 16.72 1.97 -5.69
N ALA A 272 17.19 1.99 -6.94
CA ALA A 272 16.32 1.94 -8.13
C ALA A 272 15.67 0.57 -8.39
N ASP A 273 16.29 -0.52 -7.91
CA ASP A 273 15.75 -1.88 -7.99
C ASP A 273 15.76 -2.52 -6.59
N PRO A 274 14.60 -2.66 -5.94
CA PRO A 274 14.51 -3.19 -4.57
C PRO A 274 15.20 -4.53 -4.34
N THR A 275 15.14 -5.45 -5.31
CA THR A 275 15.70 -6.81 -5.15
C THR A 275 16.87 -7.11 -6.08
N GLY A 276 17.24 -6.17 -6.93
CA GLY A 276 18.32 -6.29 -7.92
C GLY A 276 18.02 -7.27 -9.04
N ALA A 277 18.89 -7.25 -10.04
CA ALA A 277 18.83 -8.20 -11.16
C ALA A 277 19.15 -9.64 -10.69
N GLY A 278 18.50 -10.63 -11.29
CA GLY A 278 18.74 -12.04 -10.95
C GLY A 278 17.72 -12.99 -11.53
N VAL A 279 17.95 -14.29 -11.29
CA VAL A 279 17.04 -15.37 -11.69
C VAL A 279 15.99 -15.57 -10.60
N GLY A 280 14.78 -15.99 -11.00
CA GLY A 280 13.65 -16.22 -10.10
C GLY A 280 12.75 -14.99 -9.92
N GLY A 281 11.67 -15.18 -9.18
CA GLY A 281 10.72 -14.09 -8.88
C GLY A 281 11.37 -12.97 -8.09
N SER A 282 11.02 -11.72 -8.37
CA SER A 282 11.57 -10.56 -7.69
C SER A 282 11.46 -10.67 -6.16
N GLN A 283 10.29 -11.02 -5.66
CA GLN A 283 10.04 -11.15 -4.23
C GLN A 283 10.83 -12.30 -3.55
N LEU A 284 11.24 -13.34 -4.32
CA LEU A 284 12.07 -14.44 -3.80
C LEU A 284 13.53 -14.02 -3.59
N ARG A 285 14.05 -13.07 -4.37
CA ARG A 285 15.45 -12.63 -4.27
C ARG A 285 15.75 -11.89 -2.96
N ASP A 286 14.73 -11.25 -2.38
CA ASP A 286 14.80 -10.68 -1.04
C ASP A 286 13.54 -11.05 -0.24
N ALA A 287 13.35 -12.36 0.01
CA ALA A 287 12.17 -12.86 0.68
C ALA A 287 12.03 -12.35 2.13
N SER A 288 13.14 -12.10 2.80
CA SER A 288 13.17 -11.58 4.19
C SER A 288 13.09 -10.06 4.30
N GLY A 289 13.29 -9.33 3.21
CA GLY A 289 13.36 -7.85 3.22
C GLY A 289 14.59 -7.29 3.94
N THR A 290 15.68 -8.06 4.05
CA THR A 290 16.88 -7.67 4.82
C THR A 290 18.15 -7.49 3.97
N ALA A 291 18.02 -7.44 2.66
CA ALA A 291 19.18 -7.29 1.78
C ALA A 291 19.77 -5.86 1.81
N PHE A 292 18.99 -4.84 2.14
CA PHE A 292 19.41 -3.42 2.24
C PHE A 292 20.27 -2.95 1.06
N ARG A 293 19.84 -3.25 -0.16
CA ARG A 293 20.60 -2.95 -1.38
C ARG A 293 20.69 -1.45 -1.65
N THR A 294 21.89 -0.99 -2.07
CA THR A 294 22.19 0.43 -2.35
C THR A 294 22.99 0.65 -3.63
N ASN A 295 23.12 -0.39 -4.47
CA ASN A 295 24.05 -0.42 -5.62
C ASN A 295 23.35 -0.62 -6.98
N ASP A 296 22.02 -0.48 -7.02
CA ASP A 296 21.24 -0.70 -8.25
C ASP A 296 20.71 0.64 -8.83
N GLY A 297 21.55 1.67 -8.83
CA GLY A 297 21.18 3.00 -9.33
C GLY A 297 20.33 3.81 -8.37
N ALA A 298 19.63 4.83 -8.88
CA ALA A 298 18.79 5.74 -8.10
C ALA A 298 17.39 5.86 -8.71
N PHE A 299 16.37 5.73 -7.87
CA PHE A 299 15.01 6.15 -8.17
C PHE A 299 14.71 7.41 -7.38
N VAL A 300 14.47 8.52 -8.08
CA VAL A 300 14.19 9.82 -7.49
C VAL A 300 12.75 10.20 -7.77
N ILE A 301 12.03 10.63 -6.74
CA ILE A 301 10.65 11.11 -6.86
C ILE A 301 10.47 12.40 -6.09
N SER A 302 9.67 13.31 -6.65
CA SER A 302 9.26 14.56 -6.01
C SER A 302 7.75 14.73 -6.09
N GLU A 303 7.14 15.31 -5.05
CA GLU A 303 5.72 15.59 -4.99
C GLU A 303 5.45 16.92 -4.30
N LEU A 304 4.65 17.77 -4.92
CA LEU A 304 4.04 18.95 -4.32
C LEU A 304 2.63 18.58 -3.87
N ARG A 305 2.31 18.82 -2.59
CA ARG A 305 0.95 18.72 -2.04
C ARG A 305 0.43 20.09 -1.71
N TYR A 306 -0.80 20.32 -2.12
CA TYR A 306 -1.54 21.53 -1.79
C TYR A 306 -2.86 21.18 -1.12
N ASN A 307 -3.02 21.64 0.13
CA ASN A 307 -4.22 21.50 0.95
C ASN A 307 -4.75 22.91 1.25
N PRO A 308 -5.68 23.46 0.46
CA PRO A 308 -6.21 24.81 0.68
C PRO A 308 -6.88 24.92 2.06
N ASP A 309 -6.52 25.96 2.81
CA ASP A 309 -6.89 26.16 4.22
C ASP A 309 -8.32 26.68 4.45
N SER A 310 -9.14 26.68 3.42
CA SER A 310 -10.43 27.35 3.41
C SER A 310 -11.61 26.42 3.66
N SER A 311 -11.90 26.06 4.89
CA SER A 311 -13.10 25.36 5.36
C SER A 311 -12.91 23.86 5.72
N ASP A 312 -13.93 23.29 6.38
CA ASP A 312 -14.02 21.87 6.77
C ASP A 312 -14.11 20.88 5.56
N ARG A 313 -14.04 21.39 4.34
CA ARG A 313 -14.04 20.64 3.07
C ARG A 313 -12.68 20.71 2.39
N LYS A 314 -11.64 20.30 3.10
CA LYS A 314 -10.25 20.36 2.60
C LYS A 314 -9.99 19.28 1.57
N GLY A 315 -9.87 19.67 0.30
CA GLY A 315 -9.33 18.80 -0.74
C GLY A 315 -7.82 18.72 -0.67
N THR A 316 -7.25 17.65 -1.24
CA THR A 316 -5.81 17.48 -1.43
C THR A 316 -5.51 17.42 -2.92
N TYR A 317 -4.59 18.24 -3.38
CA TYR A 317 -4.10 18.26 -4.77
C TYR A 317 -2.62 17.92 -4.75
N ARG A 318 -2.21 16.91 -5.53
CA ARG A 318 -0.83 16.45 -5.59
C ARG A 318 -0.34 16.45 -7.02
N PHE A 319 0.88 16.93 -7.23
CA PHE A 319 1.58 16.90 -8.52
C PHE A 319 2.98 16.38 -8.28
N GLY A 320 3.37 15.38 -9.04
CA GLY A 320 4.67 14.76 -8.85
C GLY A 320 5.26 14.22 -10.13
N GLY A 321 6.52 13.83 -10.02
CA GLY A 321 7.24 13.17 -11.09
C GLY A 321 8.38 12.34 -10.52
N TRP A 322 8.80 11.34 -11.30
CA TRP A 322 9.85 10.42 -10.92
C TRP A 322 10.84 10.18 -12.06
N TRP A 323 12.02 9.73 -11.70
CA TRP A 323 13.10 9.35 -12.60
C TRP A 323 13.85 8.15 -12.02
N ASN A 324 14.15 7.16 -12.89
CA ASN A 324 14.90 5.95 -12.54
C ASN A 324 16.13 5.84 -13.44
N SER A 325 17.31 5.68 -12.87
CA SER A 325 18.58 5.64 -13.59
C SER A 325 18.93 4.29 -14.20
N GLU A 326 18.14 3.26 -13.96
CA GLU A 326 18.37 1.92 -14.50
C GLU A 326 18.18 1.89 -16.02
N ARG A 327 18.57 0.78 -16.62
CA ARG A 327 18.43 0.55 -18.06
C ARG A 327 17.13 -0.16 -18.36
N PHE A 328 16.36 0.40 -19.29
CA PHE A 328 15.07 -0.13 -19.73
C PHE A 328 15.17 -0.63 -21.17
N ARG A 329 14.55 -1.75 -21.47
CA ARG A 329 14.51 -2.29 -22.83
C ARG A 329 13.37 -1.70 -23.63
N ASP A 330 13.66 -1.37 -24.90
CA ASP A 330 12.62 -1.03 -25.86
C ASP A 330 11.69 -2.25 -26.05
N LEU A 331 10.39 -2.01 -26.04
CA LEU A 331 9.37 -3.06 -26.14
C LEU A 331 9.07 -3.48 -27.59
N HIS A 332 9.63 -2.77 -28.59
CA HIS A 332 9.36 -3.02 -30.00
C HIS A 332 10.64 -3.24 -30.84
N LEU A 333 11.65 -2.40 -30.65
CA LEU A 333 12.82 -2.35 -31.53
C LEU A 333 14.05 -3.00 -30.92
N ASP A 334 14.80 -3.72 -31.74
CA ASP A 334 16.11 -4.24 -31.38
C ASP A 334 17.21 -3.17 -31.48
N THR A 335 18.46 -3.54 -31.19
CA THR A 335 19.62 -2.62 -31.21
C THR A 335 19.92 -2.05 -32.60
N ASN A 336 19.40 -2.65 -33.68
CA ASN A 336 19.55 -2.21 -35.07
C ASN A 336 18.33 -1.41 -35.56
N GLY A 337 17.29 -1.22 -34.69
CA GLY A 337 16.04 -0.58 -35.08
C GLY A 337 15.07 -1.47 -35.86
N VAL A 338 15.30 -2.78 -35.85
CA VAL A 338 14.42 -3.79 -36.44
C VAL A 338 13.40 -4.24 -35.38
N SER A 339 12.15 -4.51 -35.80
CA SER A 339 11.13 -5.03 -34.87
C SER A 339 11.60 -6.33 -34.23
N LEU A 340 11.44 -6.46 -32.91
CA LEU A 340 11.76 -7.68 -32.15
C LEU A 340 10.92 -8.90 -32.58
N ALA A 341 9.79 -8.67 -33.26
CA ALA A 341 8.97 -9.72 -33.86
C ALA A 341 9.46 -10.19 -35.24
N SER A 342 10.36 -9.43 -35.88
CA SER A 342 10.90 -9.76 -37.19
C SER A 342 11.84 -10.96 -37.12
N PRO A 343 11.81 -11.90 -38.13
CA PRO A 343 12.83 -12.93 -38.25
C PRO A 343 14.26 -12.38 -38.41
N ASP A 344 14.41 -11.16 -38.91
CA ASP A 344 15.71 -10.49 -39.10
C ASP A 344 16.23 -9.78 -37.84
N SER A 345 15.48 -9.81 -36.75
CA SER A 345 15.87 -9.21 -35.49
C SER A 345 17.00 -9.98 -34.81
N ASN A 346 17.92 -9.25 -34.17
CA ASN A 346 18.94 -9.87 -33.33
C ASN A 346 18.42 -10.30 -31.93
N GLY A 347 17.12 -10.08 -31.64
CA GLY A 347 16.45 -10.45 -30.41
C GLY A 347 16.85 -9.65 -29.16
N ARG A 348 17.70 -8.61 -29.30
CA ARG A 348 18.18 -7.78 -28.19
C ARG A 348 17.51 -6.41 -28.26
N GLY A 349 16.53 -6.16 -27.39
CA GLY A 349 15.88 -4.84 -27.32
C GLY A 349 16.89 -3.72 -27.12
N ARG A 350 16.68 -2.62 -27.86
CA ARG A 350 17.43 -1.37 -27.69
C ARG A 350 17.35 -0.93 -26.22
N GLN A 351 18.46 -0.40 -25.69
CA GLN A 351 18.52 0.04 -24.31
C GLN A 351 18.26 1.54 -24.20
N HIS A 352 17.39 1.92 -23.29
CA HIS A 352 17.20 3.28 -22.80
C HIS A 352 17.94 3.42 -21.46
N ASN A 353 18.67 4.51 -21.25
CA ASN A 353 19.56 4.67 -20.07
C ASN A 353 18.82 5.18 -18.82
N ASN A 354 17.52 5.39 -18.90
CA ASN A 354 16.68 5.85 -17.79
C ASN A 354 15.22 5.60 -18.11
N ASP A 355 14.37 5.81 -17.11
CA ASP A 355 12.95 5.96 -17.27
C ASP A 355 12.43 7.09 -16.39
N PHE A 356 11.27 7.67 -16.73
CA PHE A 356 10.67 8.77 -16.00
C PHE A 356 9.17 8.84 -16.22
N GLY A 357 8.49 9.52 -15.32
CA GLY A 357 7.06 9.74 -15.44
C GLY A 357 6.59 10.92 -14.61
N GLY A 358 5.34 11.30 -14.82
CA GLY A 358 4.68 12.35 -14.08
C GLY A 358 3.27 11.94 -13.70
N TYR A 359 2.74 12.56 -12.65
CA TYR A 359 1.39 12.28 -12.16
C TYR A 359 0.71 13.48 -11.52
N GLY A 360 -0.62 13.43 -11.49
CA GLY A 360 -1.47 14.34 -10.74
C GLY A 360 -2.54 13.57 -10.00
N ILE A 361 -2.90 14.03 -8.79
CA ILE A 361 -3.91 13.43 -7.93
C ILE A 361 -4.82 14.54 -7.38
N ILE A 362 -6.11 14.29 -7.38
CA ILE A 362 -7.13 15.10 -6.73
C ILE A 362 -7.87 14.20 -5.75
N ASP A 363 -8.04 14.65 -4.53
CA ASP A 363 -8.87 14.00 -3.51
C ASP A 363 -9.71 15.09 -2.83
N GLN A 364 -11.02 15.08 -3.08
CA GLN A 364 -11.90 16.21 -2.78
C GLN A 364 -13.17 15.74 -2.06
N PRO A 365 -13.42 16.22 -0.83
CA PRO A 365 -14.75 16.15 -0.21
C PRO A 365 -15.76 16.96 -1.04
N VAL A 366 -16.83 16.31 -1.49
CA VAL A 366 -17.89 16.94 -2.30
C VAL A 366 -19.20 17.11 -1.55
N PHE A 367 -19.38 16.34 -0.48
CA PHE A 367 -20.56 16.39 0.36
C PHE A 367 -20.20 16.13 1.81
N PHE A 368 -20.83 16.85 2.73
CA PHE A 368 -20.76 16.64 4.17
C PHE A 368 -22.12 17.04 4.80
N ASN A 369 -22.65 16.17 5.66
CA ASN A 369 -23.86 16.41 6.42
C ASN A 369 -23.50 16.44 7.94
N GLU A 370 -23.66 17.62 8.55
CA GLU A 370 -23.35 17.81 9.97
C GLU A 370 -24.27 17.05 10.92
N ALA A 371 -25.49 16.74 10.48
CA ALA A 371 -26.49 16.13 11.35
C ALA A 371 -26.21 14.65 11.66
N ASP A 372 -25.65 13.91 10.70
CA ASP A 372 -25.36 12.47 10.81
C ASP A 372 -23.89 12.12 10.52
N HIS A 373 -23.04 13.15 10.33
CA HIS A 373 -21.63 13.03 9.98
C HIS A 373 -21.36 12.22 8.71
N SER A 374 -22.36 12.09 7.82
CA SER A 374 -22.14 11.45 6.52
C SER A 374 -21.36 12.36 5.58
N SER A 375 -20.53 11.76 4.74
CA SER A 375 -19.73 12.51 3.77
C SER A 375 -19.52 11.74 2.48
N ALA A 376 -19.27 12.46 1.40
CA ALA A 376 -18.85 11.88 0.13
C ALA A 376 -17.57 12.55 -0.37
N ASN A 377 -16.60 11.72 -0.72
CA ASN A 377 -15.33 12.13 -1.31
C ASN A 377 -15.22 11.58 -2.73
N ILE A 378 -14.62 12.35 -3.62
CA ILE A 378 -14.18 11.88 -4.93
C ILE A 378 -12.67 11.95 -5.01
N PHE A 379 -12.05 11.00 -5.67
CA PHE A 379 -10.64 11.09 -6.03
C PHE A 379 -10.44 10.75 -7.50
N ALA A 380 -9.37 11.28 -8.06
CA ALA A 380 -8.90 10.92 -9.38
C ALA A 380 -7.37 11.01 -9.42
N ARG A 381 -6.72 10.05 -10.10
CA ARG A 381 -5.28 10.02 -10.33
C ARG A 381 -5.02 9.73 -11.80
N ALA A 382 -4.08 10.47 -12.39
CA ALA A 382 -3.59 10.21 -13.74
C ALA A 382 -2.06 10.24 -13.72
N MET A 383 -1.44 9.31 -14.46
CA MET A 383 0.01 9.24 -14.59
C MET A 383 0.41 8.74 -15.98
N GLY A 384 1.62 9.14 -16.41
CA GLY A 384 2.14 8.74 -17.70
C GLY A 384 3.65 8.60 -17.71
N ALA A 385 4.14 7.73 -18.59
CA ALA A 385 5.55 7.42 -18.82
C ALA A 385 5.81 7.12 -20.30
N PRO A 386 7.09 7.13 -20.80
CA PRO A 386 7.42 6.85 -22.19
C PRO A 386 6.97 5.46 -22.62
N GLY A 387 6.12 5.37 -23.65
CA GLY A 387 5.54 4.10 -24.14
C GLY A 387 6.48 3.24 -25.00
N ASP A 388 7.75 3.63 -25.19
CA ASP A 388 8.76 2.83 -25.86
C ASP A 388 9.39 1.77 -24.94
N ARG A 389 9.36 1.99 -23.64
CA ARG A 389 9.95 1.14 -22.59
C ARG A 389 8.99 0.73 -21.49
N ASN A 390 7.85 1.40 -21.36
CA ASN A 390 6.80 1.08 -20.40
C ASN A 390 5.67 0.30 -21.09
N LEU A 391 5.25 -0.83 -20.50
CA LEU A 391 4.11 -1.58 -20.98
C LEU A 391 2.81 -0.78 -20.80
N VAL A 392 2.70 -0.06 -19.69
CA VAL A 392 1.58 0.85 -19.37
C VAL A 392 2.07 2.29 -19.50
N ASP A 393 1.76 2.94 -20.63
CA ASP A 393 2.22 4.32 -20.88
C ASP A 393 1.28 5.40 -20.32
N LEU A 394 0.05 5.02 -19.94
CA LEU A 394 -0.94 5.87 -19.28
C LEU A 394 -1.75 5.04 -18.30
N TYR A 395 -1.85 5.51 -17.08
CA TYR A 395 -2.72 4.95 -16.05
C TYR A 395 -3.64 6.04 -15.50
N ILE A 396 -4.93 5.73 -15.39
CA ILE A 396 -5.94 6.63 -14.82
C ILE A 396 -6.80 5.82 -13.87
N ASP A 397 -7.01 6.32 -12.67
CA ASP A 397 -7.99 5.77 -11.74
C ASP A 397 -8.78 6.87 -11.04
N GLY A 398 -9.84 6.45 -10.37
CA GLY A 398 -10.67 7.34 -9.59
C GLY A 398 -11.86 6.61 -8.98
N GLY A 399 -12.56 7.32 -8.14
CA GLY A 399 -13.74 6.76 -7.49
C GLY A 399 -14.48 7.75 -6.61
N VAL A 400 -15.56 7.25 -6.04
CA VAL A 400 -16.41 7.93 -5.06
C VAL A 400 -16.45 7.07 -3.81
N VAL A 401 -16.26 7.68 -2.65
CA VAL A 401 -16.38 7.04 -1.34
C VAL A 401 -17.43 7.78 -0.54
N TYR A 402 -18.42 7.06 -0.03
CA TYR A 402 -19.46 7.59 0.83
C TYR A 402 -19.33 6.98 2.22
N LYS A 403 -19.11 7.82 3.22
CA LYS A 403 -19.03 7.49 4.63
C LYS A 403 -20.36 7.74 5.32
N GLY A 404 -20.75 6.87 6.25
CA GLY A 404 -22.01 6.97 7.00
C GLY A 404 -23.23 6.40 6.28
N PRO A 405 -23.12 5.38 5.39
CA PRO A 405 -24.28 4.79 4.74
C PRO A 405 -25.22 4.16 5.76
N PHE A 406 -26.51 4.25 5.49
CA PHE A 406 -27.58 3.64 6.34
C PHE A 406 -27.56 4.10 7.81
N GLY A 407 -27.03 5.30 8.10
CA GLY A 407 -26.93 5.84 9.46
C GLY A 407 -25.81 5.21 10.31
N ARG A 408 -24.86 4.49 9.67
CA ARG A 408 -23.70 3.88 10.33
C ARG A 408 -22.46 4.73 10.05
N ALA A 409 -22.12 5.60 11.00
CA ALA A 409 -21.10 6.66 10.83
C ALA A 409 -19.69 6.12 10.49
N ASP A 410 -19.36 4.89 10.92
CA ASP A 410 -18.03 4.29 10.72
C ASP A 410 -17.97 3.38 9.48
N ASP A 411 -19.11 3.16 8.81
CA ASP A 411 -19.13 2.35 7.58
C ASP A 411 -18.79 3.20 6.35
N GLU A 412 -18.24 2.57 5.33
CA GLU A 412 -17.93 3.22 4.05
C GLU A 412 -18.33 2.34 2.87
N ILE A 413 -18.81 2.98 1.79
CA ILE A 413 -19.06 2.34 0.51
C ILE A 413 -18.21 3.04 -0.55
N GLY A 414 -17.52 2.26 -1.37
CA GLY A 414 -16.67 2.75 -2.47
C GLY A 414 -17.10 2.19 -3.81
N LEU A 415 -17.14 3.06 -4.83
CA LEU A 415 -17.21 2.69 -6.24
C LEU A 415 -16.01 3.29 -6.94
N GLY A 416 -15.11 2.43 -7.45
CA GLY A 416 -13.86 2.83 -8.06
C GLY A 416 -13.63 2.20 -9.42
N PHE A 417 -12.74 2.80 -10.20
CA PHE A 417 -12.25 2.24 -11.46
C PHE A 417 -10.76 2.50 -11.62
N GLY A 418 -10.08 1.60 -12.37
CA GLY A 418 -8.70 1.78 -12.82
C GLY A 418 -8.57 1.40 -14.29
N TYR A 419 -7.85 2.20 -15.07
CA TYR A 419 -7.58 1.97 -16.48
C TYR A 419 -6.09 2.03 -16.77
N ALA A 420 -5.53 0.91 -17.24
CA ALA A 420 -4.14 0.75 -17.66
C ALA A 420 -4.07 0.63 -19.19
N LYS A 421 -3.57 1.66 -19.87
CA LYS A 421 -3.40 1.69 -21.33
C LYS A 421 -2.08 1.04 -21.73
N ILE A 422 -2.13 0.09 -22.65
CA ILE A 422 -0.92 -0.53 -23.22
C ILE A 422 -0.21 0.46 -24.14
N GLY A 423 1.09 0.62 -23.93
CA GLY A 423 1.97 1.52 -24.65
C GLY A 423 2.07 1.23 -26.15
N ASN A 424 2.35 2.28 -26.91
CA ASN A 424 2.36 2.18 -28.37
C ASN A 424 3.42 1.23 -28.92
N ALA A 425 4.59 1.12 -28.29
CA ALA A 425 5.64 0.17 -28.72
C ALA A 425 5.19 -1.29 -28.52
N ALA A 426 4.59 -1.64 -27.38
CA ALA A 426 4.07 -2.97 -27.14
C ALA A 426 2.96 -3.32 -28.14
N ARG A 427 2.09 -2.36 -28.49
CA ARG A 427 1.04 -2.55 -29.52
C ARG A 427 1.61 -2.72 -30.93
N ALA A 428 2.66 -1.96 -31.28
CA ALA A 428 3.36 -2.10 -32.54
C ALA A 428 4.03 -3.47 -32.66
N PHE A 429 4.66 -3.93 -31.56
CA PHE A 429 5.21 -5.29 -31.49
C PHE A 429 4.12 -6.37 -31.72
N ASP A 430 2.97 -6.25 -31.07
CA ASP A 430 1.84 -7.18 -31.28
C ASP A 430 1.39 -7.20 -32.75
N GLY A 431 1.30 -6.04 -33.42
CA GLY A 431 0.97 -5.93 -34.83
C GLY A 431 2.00 -6.60 -35.74
N ASP A 432 3.27 -6.47 -35.42
CA ASP A 432 4.35 -7.12 -36.15
C ASP A 432 4.38 -8.65 -35.91
N VAL A 433 4.04 -9.12 -34.70
CA VAL A 433 3.84 -10.56 -34.46
C VAL A 433 2.77 -11.12 -35.37
N VAL A 434 1.62 -10.46 -35.53
CA VAL A 434 0.57 -10.86 -36.49
C VAL A 434 1.12 -10.91 -37.89
N ARG A 435 1.85 -9.88 -38.33
CA ARG A 435 2.40 -9.75 -39.67
C ARG A 435 3.43 -10.83 -39.99
N PHE A 436 4.32 -11.14 -39.08
CA PHE A 436 5.43 -12.09 -39.36
C PHE A 436 5.09 -13.53 -39.05
N SER A 437 4.22 -13.83 -38.04
CA SER A 437 3.88 -15.19 -37.68
C SER A 437 2.68 -15.75 -38.43
N GLY A 438 1.77 -14.88 -38.87
CA GLY A 438 0.46 -15.30 -39.43
C GLY A 438 -0.46 -16.01 -38.42
N ALA A 439 -0.03 -16.14 -37.16
CA ALA A 439 -0.79 -16.80 -36.11
C ALA A 439 -1.79 -15.81 -35.46
N PHE A 440 -2.78 -16.34 -34.76
CA PHE A 440 -3.67 -15.53 -33.93
C PHE A 440 -2.86 -14.87 -32.82
N HIS A 441 -2.74 -13.55 -32.87
CA HIS A 441 -2.12 -12.75 -31.84
C HIS A 441 -2.90 -11.43 -31.69
N PRO A 442 -3.62 -11.23 -30.59
CA PRO A 442 -4.38 -10.00 -30.41
C PRO A 442 -3.44 -8.82 -30.20
N ILE A 443 -3.75 -7.69 -30.84
CA ILE A 443 -3.10 -6.41 -30.52
C ILE A 443 -3.72 -5.93 -29.19
N ARG A 444 -2.89 -5.85 -28.16
CA ARG A 444 -3.31 -5.38 -26.84
C ARG A 444 -3.76 -3.93 -26.88
N SER A 445 -4.67 -3.53 -26.02
CA SER A 445 -5.19 -2.15 -25.99
C SER A 445 -5.08 -1.51 -24.61
N GLY A 446 -5.82 -1.96 -23.67
CA GLY A 446 -5.83 -1.50 -22.28
C GLY A 446 -6.75 -2.40 -21.46
N GLU A 447 -6.56 -2.38 -20.17
CA GLU A 447 -7.35 -3.10 -19.18
C GLU A 447 -8.11 -2.10 -18.32
N THR A 448 -9.35 -2.43 -17.97
CA THR A 448 -10.14 -1.64 -17.01
C THR A 448 -10.60 -2.55 -15.88
N VAL A 449 -10.50 -2.08 -14.65
CA VAL A 449 -11.14 -2.68 -13.48
C VAL A 449 -12.21 -1.75 -12.95
N LEU A 450 -13.36 -2.31 -12.56
CA LEU A 450 -14.38 -1.65 -11.74
C LEU A 450 -14.46 -2.38 -10.41
N GLU A 451 -14.58 -1.65 -9.31
CA GLU A 451 -14.74 -2.20 -7.97
C GLU A 451 -15.91 -1.54 -7.26
N LEU A 452 -16.73 -2.35 -6.60
CA LEU A 452 -17.74 -1.94 -5.64
C LEU A 452 -17.45 -2.65 -4.33
N THR A 453 -17.17 -1.89 -3.30
CA THR A 453 -16.81 -2.43 -1.99
C THR A 453 -17.60 -1.75 -0.88
N TYR A 454 -17.85 -2.48 0.22
CA TYR A 454 -18.53 -1.97 1.41
C TYR A 454 -17.73 -2.34 2.65
N ARG A 455 -17.16 -1.37 3.34
CA ARG A 455 -16.41 -1.56 4.58
C ARG A 455 -17.37 -1.43 5.77
N PHE A 456 -17.63 -2.53 6.41
CA PHE A 456 -18.56 -2.67 7.53
C PHE A 456 -17.78 -2.72 8.84
N GLN A 457 -17.84 -1.64 9.63
CA GLN A 457 -17.21 -1.58 10.94
C GLN A 457 -18.08 -2.30 11.97
N LEU A 458 -17.74 -3.54 12.33
CA LEU A 458 -18.46 -4.34 13.31
C LEU A 458 -18.24 -3.85 14.74
N THR A 459 -16.98 -3.63 15.08
CA THR A 459 -16.52 -3.07 16.35
C THR A 459 -15.39 -2.09 16.08
N GLY A 460 -14.87 -1.39 17.09
CA GLY A 460 -13.71 -0.51 16.89
C GLY A 460 -12.44 -1.21 16.38
N TRP A 461 -12.35 -2.54 16.53
CA TRP A 461 -11.19 -3.36 16.21
C TRP A 461 -11.43 -4.42 15.13
N TRP A 462 -12.66 -4.58 14.63
CA TRP A 462 -13.02 -5.62 13.65
C TRP A 462 -13.87 -5.07 12.51
N GLN A 463 -13.41 -5.32 11.30
CA GLN A 463 -14.07 -4.95 10.05
C GLN A 463 -14.37 -6.18 9.21
N LEU A 464 -15.47 -6.10 8.45
CA LEU A 464 -15.78 -6.97 7.33
C LEU A 464 -15.98 -6.13 6.07
N GLN A 465 -15.55 -6.65 4.92
CA GLN A 465 -15.59 -5.90 3.67
C GLN A 465 -15.96 -6.84 2.52
N PRO A 466 -17.26 -7.00 2.18
CA PRO A 466 -17.70 -7.61 0.94
C PRO A 466 -17.24 -6.76 -0.25
N ASP A 467 -16.83 -7.45 -1.31
CA ASP A 467 -16.20 -6.86 -2.49
C ASP A 467 -16.69 -7.50 -3.78
N PHE A 468 -16.82 -6.69 -4.81
CA PHE A 468 -17.09 -7.11 -6.18
C PHE A 468 -16.20 -6.35 -7.14
N GLN A 469 -15.45 -7.06 -7.99
CA GLN A 469 -14.65 -6.46 -9.06
C GLN A 469 -15.03 -7.07 -10.40
N TYR A 470 -14.92 -6.26 -11.45
CA TYR A 470 -15.05 -6.72 -12.83
C TYR A 470 -13.89 -6.20 -13.66
N VAL A 471 -13.12 -7.14 -14.24
CA VAL A 471 -11.95 -6.86 -15.06
C VAL A 471 -12.32 -7.01 -16.53
N PHE A 472 -12.28 -5.91 -17.24
CA PHE A 472 -12.46 -5.88 -18.69
C PHE A 472 -11.12 -6.03 -19.39
N ASN A 473 -11.05 -6.92 -20.35
CA ASN A 473 -9.93 -7.11 -21.25
C ASN A 473 -8.59 -7.36 -20.49
N PRO A 474 -8.51 -8.43 -19.65
CA PRO A 474 -7.35 -8.74 -18.83
C PRO A 474 -6.03 -8.67 -19.58
N SER A 475 -5.00 -8.03 -18.99
CA SER A 475 -3.69 -7.73 -19.58
C SER A 475 -3.75 -7.00 -20.93
N GLY A 476 -4.82 -6.25 -21.19
CA GLY A 476 -5.05 -5.56 -22.46
C GLY A 476 -5.52 -6.51 -23.59
N GLY A 477 -5.94 -7.72 -23.25
CA GLY A 477 -6.46 -8.72 -24.20
C GLY A 477 -5.41 -9.67 -24.75
N ILE A 478 -4.56 -10.22 -23.89
CA ILE A 478 -3.56 -11.23 -24.26
C ILE A 478 -4.19 -12.53 -24.75
N VAL A 479 -3.39 -13.34 -25.48
CA VAL A 479 -3.75 -14.72 -25.84
C VAL A 479 -4.00 -15.52 -24.57
N ASN A 480 -5.08 -16.32 -24.57
CA ASN A 480 -5.32 -17.27 -23.50
C ASN A 480 -4.39 -18.50 -23.69
N PRO A 481 -3.42 -18.76 -22.78
CA PRO A 481 -2.51 -19.89 -22.91
C PRO A 481 -3.22 -21.24 -22.89
N ASN A 482 -4.42 -21.32 -22.29
CA ASN A 482 -5.24 -22.53 -22.24
C ASN A 482 -6.13 -22.71 -23.50
N ALA A 483 -6.25 -21.63 -24.31
CA ALA A 483 -7.01 -21.63 -25.57
C ALA A 483 -6.36 -20.64 -26.56
N PRO A 484 -5.24 -21.01 -27.23
CA PRO A 484 -4.39 -20.10 -28.02
C PRO A 484 -5.06 -19.38 -29.19
N SER A 485 -6.26 -19.78 -29.58
CA SER A 485 -7.07 -19.12 -30.61
C SER A 485 -8.02 -18.02 -30.03
N ARG A 486 -7.97 -17.74 -28.74
CA ARG A 486 -8.86 -16.81 -28.06
C ARG A 486 -8.06 -15.88 -27.14
N ARG A 487 -8.65 -14.72 -26.82
CA ARG A 487 -8.18 -13.84 -25.74
C ARG A 487 -8.57 -14.40 -24.38
N VAL A 488 -7.87 -13.98 -23.33
CA VAL A 488 -8.36 -14.13 -21.97
C VAL A 488 -9.69 -13.39 -21.86
N ALA A 489 -10.70 -14.06 -21.31
CA ALA A 489 -12.05 -13.47 -21.15
C ALA A 489 -12.10 -12.52 -19.98
N ASP A 490 -12.99 -11.52 -20.05
CA ASP A 490 -13.30 -10.63 -18.93
C ASP A 490 -13.65 -11.44 -17.69
N ALA A 491 -13.23 -10.97 -16.52
CA ALA A 491 -13.35 -11.72 -15.27
C ALA A 491 -14.20 -10.98 -14.25
N ALA A 492 -15.15 -11.68 -13.63
CA ALA A 492 -15.83 -11.21 -12.42
C ALA A 492 -15.12 -11.79 -11.19
N VAL A 493 -14.95 -10.98 -10.17
CA VAL A 493 -14.39 -11.36 -8.88
C VAL A 493 -15.36 -10.97 -7.76
N VAL A 494 -15.55 -11.87 -6.80
CA VAL A 494 -16.30 -11.64 -5.58
C VAL A 494 -15.42 -11.98 -4.39
N GLY A 495 -15.54 -11.22 -3.32
CA GLY A 495 -14.68 -11.42 -2.17
C GLY A 495 -15.26 -10.98 -0.84
N LEU A 496 -14.59 -11.42 0.20
CA LEU A 496 -14.80 -10.97 1.56
C LEU A 496 -13.44 -10.79 2.23
N ARG A 497 -13.15 -9.55 2.66
CA ARG A 497 -12.01 -9.21 3.50
C ARG A 497 -12.46 -9.11 4.94
N THR A 498 -11.61 -9.49 5.87
CA THR A 498 -11.73 -9.18 7.29
C THR A 498 -10.43 -8.56 7.79
N ALA A 499 -10.52 -7.53 8.62
CA ALA A 499 -9.37 -6.91 9.28
C ALA A 499 -9.61 -6.86 10.80
N ILE A 500 -8.61 -7.29 11.57
CA ILE A 500 -8.66 -7.36 13.03
C ILE A 500 -7.43 -6.65 13.59
N SER A 501 -7.66 -5.66 14.45
CA SER A 501 -6.62 -4.92 15.18
C SER A 501 -6.48 -5.49 16.58
N PHE A 502 -5.27 -5.98 16.92
CA PHE A 502 -4.98 -6.60 18.21
C PHE A 502 -4.40 -5.65 19.24
#